data_63b75e5a877022d60e0055484745ffb8
#
_entry.id   63b75e5a877022d60e0055484745ffb8
#
_cell.length_a   1.000
_cell.length_b   1.000
_cell.length_c   1.000
_cell.angle_alpha   90.00
_cell.angle_beta   90.00
_cell.angle_gamma   90.00
#
_symmetry.space_group_name_H-M   'P 1'
#
loop_
_entity.id
_entity.type
_entity.pdbx_description
1 polymer ?
#
loop_
_entity_poly.entity_id
_entity_poly.type
_entity_poly.pdbx_seq_one_letter_code
_entity_poly.pdbx_strand_id
1 'polypeptide(L)'
;MLPTSPPSAKLLQLLPEAVVQTDALWEITYLNPAWHKLTGHPVAAALGRSLLEFVHPDDVGTMRSGMPVFRLRFADADYRWVRLQLHPETDAAERVISRQGVLIEIADVTEQVLVEIRQRFLRLLETIDGVVWEAEIGVGNTFLSPQVERLFGYSVEEW
;
A
#
# COMPACT_ATOMS: atom_id res chain seq x y z
N MET A 1 20.94 -24.68 30.00
CA MET A 1 20.59 -23.28 29.80
C MET A 1 21.10 -22.89 28.40
N LEU A 2 20.22 -22.99 27.41
CA LEU A 2 20.56 -22.69 26.01
C LEU A 2 20.44 -21.18 25.78
N PRO A 3 21.41 -20.52 25.16
CA PRO A 3 21.26 -19.12 24.79
C PRO A 3 20.29 -19.03 23.64
N THR A 4 19.11 -18.50 23.91
CA THR A 4 18.11 -18.17 22.90
C THR A 4 18.57 -16.90 22.16
N SER A 5 19.51 -17.07 21.24
CA SER A 5 19.67 -16.06 20.19
C SER A 5 18.47 -16.20 19.26
N PRO A 6 17.79 -15.10 18.92
CA PRO A 6 16.65 -15.20 18.01
C PRO A 6 17.17 -15.71 16.66
N PRO A 7 16.61 -16.79 16.10
CA PRO A 7 16.98 -17.29 14.76
C PRO A 7 16.65 -16.31 13.64
N SER A 8 16.10 -15.18 13.98
CA SER A 8 15.45 -14.22 13.11
C SER A 8 16.40 -13.39 12.27
N ALA A 9 17.56 -12.95 12.79
CA ALA A 9 18.40 -11.98 12.06
C ALA A 9 19.02 -12.55 10.78
N LYS A 10 19.48 -13.80 10.80
CA LYS A 10 20.03 -14.46 9.59
C LYS A 10 18.96 -14.77 8.53
N LEU A 11 17.78 -15.19 8.97
CA LEU A 11 16.68 -15.48 8.06
C LEU A 11 16.17 -14.21 7.37
N LEU A 12 16.05 -13.10 8.10
CA LEU A 12 15.64 -11.82 7.53
C LEU A 12 16.59 -11.31 6.44
N GLN A 13 17.90 -11.62 6.57
CA GLN A 13 18.89 -11.25 5.54
C GLN A 13 18.77 -12.03 4.24
N LEU A 14 18.13 -13.21 4.28
CA LEU A 14 17.96 -14.10 3.13
C LEU A 14 16.62 -13.88 2.41
N LEU A 15 15.71 -13.09 2.98
CA LEU A 15 14.43 -12.80 2.33
C LEU A 15 14.66 -11.99 1.06
N PRO A 16 13.97 -12.32 -0.03
CA PRO A 16 14.03 -11.58 -1.28
C PRO A 16 13.31 -10.23 -1.18
N GLU A 17 12.34 -10.11 -0.28
CA GLU A 17 11.59 -8.89 -0.02
C GLU A 17 12.40 -7.95 0.92
N ALA A 18 12.24 -6.63 0.70
CA ALA A 18 12.88 -5.65 1.56
C ALA A 18 12.20 -5.57 2.93
N VAL A 19 12.93 -5.99 3.96
CA VAL A 19 12.48 -5.89 5.37
C VAL A 19 12.92 -4.56 5.93
N VAL A 20 11.98 -3.82 6.52
CA VAL A 20 12.18 -2.50 7.10
C VAL A 20 11.74 -2.52 8.55
N GLN A 21 12.56 -1.96 9.44
CA GLN A 21 12.18 -1.67 10.82
C GLN A 21 12.46 -0.21 11.13
N THR A 22 11.50 0.44 11.80
CA THR A 22 11.65 1.82 12.28
C THR A 22 11.33 1.91 13.77
N ASP A 23 11.79 2.97 14.39
CA ASP A 23 11.32 3.37 15.73
C ASP A 23 9.93 4.04 15.66
N ALA A 24 9.50 4.59 16.81
CA ALA A 24 8.24 5.33 16.94
C ALA A 24 8.20 6.62 16.09
N LEU A 25 9.36 7.21 15.78
CA LEU A 25 9.50 8.46 15.02
C LEU A 25 9.76 8.25 13.53
N TRP A 26 9.64 7.00 13.06
CA TRP A 26 9.91 6.58 11.69
C TRP A 26 11.40 6.59 11.31
N GLU A 27 12.32 6.67 12.27
CA GLU A 27 13.73 6.49 12.01
C GLU A 27 14.04 5.02 11.70
N ILE A 28 14.74 4.77 10.61
CA ILE A 28 15.07 3.42 10.14
C ILE A 28 16.12 2.80 11.06
N THR A 29 15.75 1.76 11.79
CA THR A 29 16.62 1.04 12.74
C THR A 29 17.20 -0.23 12.15
N TYR A 30 16.52 -0.84 11.16
CA TYR A 30 17.00 -2.02 10.47
C TYR A 30 16.50 -2.08 9.02
N LEU A 31 17.36 -2.55 8.14
CA LEU A 31 17.08 -2.92 6.75
C LEU A 31 17.84 -4.20 6.40
N ASN A 32 17.21 -5.10 5.65
CA ASN A 32 17.91 -6.23 5.05
C ASN A 32 18.55 -5.84 3.69
N PRO A 33 19.45 -6.68 3.11
CA PRO A 33 20.09 -6.39 1.83
C PRO A 33 19.13 -6.21 0.65
N ALA A 34 17.91 -6.74 0.73
CA ALA A 34 16.90 -6.59 -0.31
C ALA A 34 16.43 -5.13 -0.48
N TRP A 35 16.54 -4.30 0.56
CA TRP A 35 16.33 -2.86 0.45
C TRP A 35 17.18 -2.24 -0.66
N HIS A 36 18.49 -2.53 -0.68
CA HIS A 36 19.38 -1.99 -1.71
C HIS A 36 19.03 -2.53 -3.10
N LYS A 37 18.71 -3.80 -3.19
CA LYS A 37 18.31 -4.41 -4.47
C LYS A 37 17.03 -3.80 -5.04
N LEU A 38 16.08 -3.49 -4.16
CA LEU A 38 14.80 -2.91 -4.53
C LEU A 38 14.92 -1.43 -4.89
N THR A 39 15.46 -0.63 -3.98
CA THR A 39 15.41 0.84 -4.08
C THR A 39 16.66 1.47 -4.73
N GLY A 40 17.75 0.72 -4.82
CA GLY A 40 19.07 1.22 -5.21
C GLY A 40 19.81 1.99 -4.10
N HIS A 41 19.14 2.37 -3.01
CA HIS A 41 19.78 3.07 -1.89
C HIS A 41 20.63 2.13 -1.06
N PRO A 42 21.90 2.48 -0.78
CA PRO A 42 22.74 1.68 0.14
C PRO A 42 22.08 1.60 1.51
N VAL A 43 22.05 0.40 2.12
CA VAL A 43 21.51 0.19 3.47
C VAL A 43 22.15 1.14 4.47
N ALA A 44 23.50 1.26 4.47
CA ALA A 44 24.25 2.12 5.38
C ALA A 44 23.89 3.61 5.24
N ALA A 45 23.45 4.05 4.05
CA ALA A 45 23.07 5.45 3.82
C ALA A 45 21.62 5.74 4.24
N ALA A 46 20.80 4.71 4.42
CA ALA A 46 19.42 4.84 4.84
C ALA A 46 19.22 4.63 6.35
N LEU A 47 20.07 3.83 7.01
CA LEU A 47 20.00 3.63 8.46
C LEU A 47 20.15 4.94 9.22
N GLY A 48 19.37 5.13 10.27
CA GLY A 48 19.34 6.34 11.09
C GLY A 48 18.63 7.53 10.44
N ARG A 49 18.13 7.38 9.22
CA ARG A 49 17.31 8.41 8.56
C ARG A 49 15.82 8.10 8.73
N SER A 50 15.01 9.12 8.62
CA SER A 50 13.57 8.92 8.61
C SER A 50 13.12 8.24 7.31
N LEU A 51 12.33 7.16 7.44
CA LEU A 51 11.69 6.52 6.29
C LEU A 51 10.84 7.51 5.49
N LEU A 52 10.27 8.51 6.17
CA LEU A 52 9.44 9.54 5.54
C LEU A 52 10.20 10.43 4.55
N GLU A 53 11.53 10.51 4.65
CA GLU A 53 12.36 11.25 3.68
C GLU A 53 12.41 10.57 2.30
N PHE A 54 12.12 9.29 2.24
CA PHE A 54 12.03 8.52 1.00
C PHE A 54 10.62 8.50 0.42
N VAL A 55 9.60 8.87 1.19
CA VAL A 55 8.20 8.91 0.77
C VAL A 55 7.92 10.19 0.00
N HIS A 56 7.07 10.10 -1.04
CA HIS A 56 6.62 11.29 -1.77
C HIS A 56 5.91 12.26 -0.81
N PRO A 57 6.17 13.59 -0.88
CA PRO A 57 5.61 14.56 0.06
C PRO A 57 4.10 14.47 0.26
N ASP A 58 3.35 14.28 -0.85
CA ASP A 58 1.89 14.17 -0.79
C ASP A 58 1.40 12.90 -0.08
N ASP A 59 2.24 11.85 -0.03
CA ASP A 59 1.85 10.55 0.50
C ASP A 59 2.25 10.36 1.97
N VAL A 60 3.03 11.28 2.55
CA VAL A 60 3.49 11.20 3.94
C VAL A 60 2.32 11.14 4.93
N GLY A 61 1.30 11.97 4.72
CA GLY A 61 0.09 11.96 5.56
C GLY A 61 -0.67 10.64 5.46
N THR A 62 -0.82 10.15 4.25
CA THR A 62 -1.50 8.89 3.93
C THR A 62 -0.78 7.68 4.56
N MET A 63 0.56 7.63 4.44
CA MET A 63 1.37 6.59 5.07
C MET A 63 1.25 6.62 6.60
N ARG A 64 1.27 7.80 7.22
CA ARG A 64 1.11 7.96 8.67
C ARG A 64 -0.26 7.50 9.17
N SER A 65 -1.30 7.62 8.36
CA SER A 65 -2.66 7.12 8.67
C SER A 65 -2.80 5.60 8.54
N GLY A 66 -1.72 4.88 8.18
CA GLY A 66 -1.69 3.43 8.08
C GLY A 66 -2.04 2.87 6.71
N MET A 67 -2.14 3.72 5.69
CA MET A 67 -2.33 3.25 4.30
C MET A 67 -1.07 2.54 3.81
N PRO A 68 -1.20 1.31 3.31
CA PRO A 68 -0.03 0.49 2.98
C PRO A 68 0.60 0.82 1.62
N VAL A 69 -0.02 1.65 0.80
CA VAL A 69 0.43 1.94 -0.58
C VAL A 69 0.75 3.43 -0.72
N PHE A 70 1.96 3.73 -1.19
CA PHE A 70 2.46 5.08 -1.39
C PHE A 70 3.61 5.09 -2.40
N ARG A 71 4.02 6.28 -2.83
CA ARG A 71 5.18 6.46 -3.71
C ARG A 71 6.46 6.60 -2.89
N LEU A 72 7.45 5.77 -3.20
CA LEU A 72 8.78 5.79 -2.60
C LEU A 72 9.81 6.28 -3.63
N ARG A 73 10.73 7.13 -3.19
CA ARG A 73 11.85 7.61 -4.02
C ARG A 73 12.95 6.56 -4.09
N PHE A 74 13.31 6.19 -5.29
CA PHE A 74 14.42 5.28 -5.59
C PHE A 74 15.73 6.07 -5.80
N ALA A 75 16.86 5.36 -5.88
CA ALA A 75 18.18 5.99 -6.02
C ALA A 75 18.39 6.72 -7.35
N ASP A 76 17.63 6.34 -8.38
CA ASP A 76 17.55 7.03 -9.68
C ASP A 76 16.74 8.34 -9.65
N ALA A 77 16.29 8.75 -8.46
CA ALA A 77 15.43 9.89 -8.18
C ALA A 77 13.97 9.75 -8.65
N ASP A 78 13.60 8.64 -9.27
CA ASP A 78 12.23 8.35 -9.65
C ASP A 78 11.39 7.89 -8.45
N TYR A 79 10.10 8.22 -8.50
CA TYR A 79 9.12 7.73 -7.55
C TYR A 79 8.39 6.52 -8.11
N ARG A 80 8.36 5.43 -7.35
CA ARG A 80 7.63 4.21 -7.72
C ARG A 80 6.65 3.83 -6.65
N TRP A 81 5.56 3.21 -7.07
CA TRP A 81 4.56 2.72 -6.14
C TRP A 81 5.08 1.50 -5.39
N VAL A 82 4.92 1.55 -4.09
CA VAL A 82 5.30 0.46 -3.19
C VAL A 82 4.17 0.15 -2.22
N ARG A 83 4.15 -1.09 -1.75
CA ARG A 83 3.32 -1.51 -0.61
C ARG A 83 4.24 -1.82 0.56
N LEU A 84 3.96 -1.22 1.70
CA LEU A 84 4.63 -1.51 2.96
C LEU A 84 3.60 -1.99 3.97
N GLN A 85 3.67 -3.28 4.31
CA GLN A 85 2.88 -3.85 5.38
C GLN A 85 3.65 -3.70 6.70
N LEU A 86 3.18 -2.80 7.57
CA LEU A 86 3.79 -2.54 8.88
C LEU A 86 2.99 -3.18 10.00
N HIS A 87 3.70 -3.78 10.93
CA HIS A 87 3.19 -4.27 12.20
C HIS A 87 3.81 -3.41 13.31
N PRO A 88 3.00 -2.61 14.02
CA PRO A 88 3.49 -1.85 15.16
C PRO A 88 3.75 -2.77 16.35
N GLU A 89 4.84 -2.51 17.06
CA GLU A 89 5.12 -3.05 18.37
C GLU A 89 4.81 -1.97 19.41
N THR A 90 4.09 -2.32 20.46
CA THR A 90 3.65 -1.37 21.49
C THR A 90 4.21 -1.75 22.85
N ASP A 91 4.37 -0.75 23.72
CA ASP A 91 4.68 -0.96 25.13
C ASP A 91 3.43 -1.34 25.95
N ALA A 92 3.61 -1.55 27.26
CA ALA A 92 2.52 -1.88 28.17
C ALA A 92 1.44 -0.78 28.30
N ALA A 93 1.72 0.44 27.83
CA ALA A 93 0.80 1.56 27.78
C ALA A 93 0.21 1.76 26.36
N GLU A 94 0.28 0.74 25.50
CA GLU A 94 -0.21 0.75 24.10
C GLU A 94 0.45 1.83 23.20
N ARG A 95 1.61 2.36 23.59
CA ARG A 95 2.34 3.33 22.76
C ARG A 95 3.25 2.59 21.79
N VAL A 96 3.22 3.00 20.53
CA VAL A 96 4.09 2.42 19.50
C VAL A 96 5.55 2.73 19.84
N ILE A 97 6.36 1.68 19.98
CA ILE A 97 7.80 1.76 20.25
C ILE A 97 8.62 1.45 19.00
N SER A 98 8.14 0.56 18.15
CA SER A 98 8.77 0.23 16.88
C SER A 98 7.72 -0.18 15.84
N ARG A 99 8.14 -0.22 14.57
CA ARG A 99 7.36 -0.80 13.47
C ARG A 99 8.25 -1.67 12.63
N GLN A 100 7.77 -2.83 12.25
CA GLN A 100 8.50 -3.72 11.34
C GLN A 100 7.59 -4.19 10.22
N GLY A 101 8.14 -4.36 9.03
CA GLY A 101 7.34 -4.79 7.90
C GLY A 101 8.14 -5.11 6.67
N VAL A 102 7.40 -5.44 5.62
CA VAL A 102 7.91 -5.84 4.32
C VAL A 102 7.50 -4.82 3.28
N LEU A 103 8.49 -4.33 2.53
CA LEU A 103 8.31 -3.39 1.43
C LEU A 103 8.39 -4.15 0.10
N ILE A 104 7.40 -3.95 -0.75
CA ILE A 104 7.30 -4.59 -2.06
C ILE A 104 7.05 -3.50 -3.10
N GLU A 105 7.79 -3.50 -4.19
CA GLU A 105 7.47 -2.67 -5.36
C GLU A 105 6.23 -3.24 -6.03
N ILE A 106 5.30 -2.36 -6.35
CA ILE A 106 4.13 -2.71 -7.12
C ILE A 106 4.43 -2.25 -8.55
N ALA A 107 5.00 -3.17 -9.32
CA ALA A 107 5.11 -2.98 -10.77
C ALA A 107 3.71 -2.95 -11.35
N ASP A 108 3.32 -1.86 -11.99
CA ASP A 108 2.00 -1.69 -12.61
C ASP A 108 0.79 -1.64 -11.65
N VAL A 109 0.85 -0.74 -10.65
CA VAL A 109 -0.31 -0.48 -9.78
C VAL A 109 -1.53 0.01 -10.57
N THR A 110 -1.31 0.70 -11.68
CA THR A 110 -2.39 1.37 -12.39
C THR A 110 -3.41 0.38 -12.95
N GLU A 111 -2.98 -0.72 -13.51
CA GLU A 111 -3.89 -1.69 -14.13
C GLU A 111 -4.47 -2.69 -13.12
N GLN A 112 -3.65 -3.26 -12.25
CA GLN A 112 -4.13 -4.25 -11.28
C GLN A 112 -5.00 -3.63 -10.19
N VAL A 113 -4.67 -2.45 -9.67
CA VAL A 113 -5.50 -1.77 -8.66
C VAL A 113 -6.78 -1.25 -9.27
N LEU A 114 -6.76 -0.72 -10.49
CA LEU A 114 -7.98 -0.32 -11.19
C LEU A 114 -8.89 -1.53 -11.46
N VAL A 115 -8.33 -2.67 -11.86
CA VAL A 115 -9.09 -3.92 -12.05
C VAL A 115 -9.68 -4.40 -10.72
N GLU A 116 -8.90 -4.39 -9.64
CA GLU A 116 -9.38 -4.84 -8.32
C GLU A 116 -10.45 -3.89 -7.73
N ILE A 117 -10.25 -2.58 -7.84
CA ILE A 117 -11.24 -1.57 -7.44
C ILE A 117 -12.50 -1.71 -8.27
N ARG A 118 -12.38 -1.87 -9.58
CA ARG A 118 -13.51 -2.06 -10.48
C ARG A 118 -14.28 -3.33 -10.16
N GLN A 119 -13.60 -4.45 -9.92
CA GLN A 119 -14.25 -5.71 -9.54
C GLN A 119 -14.92 -5.62 -8.16
N ARG A 120 -14.31 -4.93 -7.21
CA ARG A 120 -14.90 -4.71 -5.89
C ARG A 120 -16.12 -3.81 -5.97
N PHE A 121 -16.06 -2.75 -6.78
CA PHE A 121 -17.18 -1.86 -7.04
C PHE A 121 -18.35 -2.59 -7.68
N LEU A 122 -18.10 -3.38 -8.74
CA LEU A 122 -19.13 -4.18 -9.39
C LEU A 122 -19.78 -5.18 -8.44
N ARG A 123 -19.00 -5.87 -7.59
CA ARG A 123 -19.55 -6.78 -6.56
C ARG A 123 -20.40 -6.05 -5.52
N LEU A 124 -20.02 -4.84 -5.12
CA LEU A 124 -20.84 -4.02 -4.22
C LEU A 124 -22.15 -3.61 -4.89
N LEU A 125 -22.11 -3.25 -6.18
CA LEU A 125 -23.33 -2.93 -6.94
C LEU A 125 -24.28 -4.12 -7.03
N GLU A 126 -23.78 -5.34 -7.19
CA GLU A 126 -24.60 -6.56 -7.24
C GLU A 126 -25.38 -6.82 -5.94
N THR A 127 -24.90 -6.31 -4.80
CA THR A 127 -25.55 -6.46 -3.49
C THR A 127 -26.62 -5.40 -3.22
N ILE A 128 -26.74 -4.38 -4.07
CA ILE A 128 -27.72 -3.29 -3.92
C ILE A 128 -29.01 -3.67 -4.66
N ASP A 129 -30.13 -3.73 -3.94
CA ASP A 129 -31.45 -3.88 -4.53
C ASP A 129 -31.97 -2.53 -5.06
N GLY A 130 -31.32 -2.01 -6.08
CA GLY A 130 -31.65 -0.72 -6.71
C GLY A 130 -30.78 -0.44 -7.91
N VAL A 131 -31.14 0.58 -8.68
CA VAL A 131 -30.34 1.08 -9.81
C VAL A 131 -29.42 2.18 -9.30
N VAL A 132 -28.12 2.03 -9.54
CA VAL A 132 -27.12 3.06 -9.32
C VAL A 132 -26.84 3.76 -10.64
N TRP A 133 -26.87 5.07 -10.64
CA TRP A 133 -26.60 5.87 -11.83
C TRP A 133 -25.72 7.07 -11.50
N GLU A 134 -24.95 7.50 -12.46
CA GLU A 134 -24.12 8.70 -12.42
C GLU A 134 -24.43 9.54 -13.66
N ALA A 135 -24.55 10.83 -13.48
CA ALA A 135 -24.78 11.76 -14.58
C ALA A 135 -23.89 13.00 -14.43
N GLU A 136 -23.36 13.45 -15.55
CA GLU A 136 -22.60 14.69 -15.64
C GLU A 136 -23.45 15.77 -16.30
N ILE A 137 -23.46 16.97 -15.72
CA ILE A 137 -24.26 18.10 -16.22
C ILE A 137 -23.78 18.47 -17.63
N GLY A 138 -24.68 18.39 -18.60
CA GLY A 138 -24.40 18.70 -20.01
C GLY A 138 -23.89 17.53 -20.86
N VAL A 139 -23.61 16.38 -20.26
CA VAL A 139 -23.17 15.15 -20.95
C VAL A 139 -24.28 14.08 -20.92
N GLY A 140 -25.05 14.01 -19.84
CA GLY A 140 -26.07 12.99 -19.62
C GLY A 140 -25.60 11.90 -18.66
N ASN A 141 -26.19 10.71 -18.75
CA ASN A 141 -25.83 9.57 -17.93
C ASN A 141 -24.43 9.04 -18.33
N THR A 142 -23.49 9.03 -17.39
CA THR A 142 -22.12 8.52 -17.57
C THR A 142 -21.96 7.10 -17.10
N PHE A 143 -22.84 6.66 -16.21
CA PHE A 143 -22.90 5.29 -15.73
C PHE A 143 -24.31 4.89 -15.34
N LEU A 144 -24.68 3.64 -15.65
CA LEU A 144 -25.93 3.02 -15.24
C LEU A 144 -25.66 1.57 -14.86
N SER A 145 -26.10 1.14 -13.66
CA SER A 145 -25.82 -0.21 -13.20
C SER A 145 -26.70 -1.25 -13.92
N PRO A 146 -26.18 -2.49 -14.15
CA PRO A 146 -26.93 -3.55 -14.86
C PRO A 146 -28.28 -3.93 -14.24
N GLN A 147 -28.53 -3.56 -12.98
CA GLN A 147 -29.80 -3.79 -12.30
C GLN A 147 -30.98 -3.09 -12.99
N VAL A 148 -30.73 -2.09 -13.82
CA VAL A 148 -31.77 -1.42 -14.60
C VAL A 148 -32.51 -2.41 -15.50
N GLU A 149 -31.81 -3.32 -16.14
CA GLU A 149 -32.38 -4.35 -17.01
C GLU A 149 -33.36 -5.27 -16.25
N ARG A 150 -32.93 -5.67 -15.03
CA ARG A 150 -33.75 -6.54 -14.16
C ARG A 150 -34.98 -5.84 -13.60
N LEU A 151 -34.84 -4.55 -13.24
CA LEU A 151 -35.91 -3.79 -12.58
C LEU A 151 -36.90 -3.15 -13.54
N PHE A 152 -36.42 -2.69 -14.69
CA PHE A 152 -37.24 -1.93 -15.66
C PHE A 152 -37.43 -2.62 -16.99
N GLY A 153 -36.63 -3.67 -17.29
CA GLY A 153 -36.77 -4.46 -18.51
C GLY A 153 -36.18 -3.83 -19.78
N TYR A 154 -35.44 -2.74 -19.65
CA TYR A 154 -34.72 -2.06 -20.73
C TYR A 154 -33.22 -2.28 -20.59
N SER A 155 -32.51 -2.47 -21.71
CA SER A 155 -31.06 -2.60 -21.69
C SER A 155 -30.39 -1.28 -21.31
N VAL A 156 -29.15 -1.37 -20.78
CA VAL A 156 -28.33 -0.19 -20.44
C VAL A 156 -28.13 0.71 -21.68
N GLU A 157 -28.11 0.12 -22.88
CA GLU A 157 -27.91 0.83 -24.16
C GLU A 157 -29.13 1.60 -24.63
N GLU A 158 -30.32 1.31 -24.08
CA GLU A 158 -31.61 1.96 -24.44
C GLU A 158 -31.89 3.19 -23.55
N TRP A 159 -31.06 3.44 -22.54
CA TRP A 159 -31.16 4.57 -21.61
C TRP A 159 -30.17 5.67 -21.99
#